data_adf3e5ab78014890c4d314471c7884e6
#
_entry.id   adf3e5ab78014890c4d314471c7884e6
#
_cell.length_a   1.000
_cell.length_b   1.000
_cell.length_c   1.000
_cell.angle_alpha   90.00
_cell.angle_beta   90.00
_cell.angle_gamma   90.00
#
_symmetry.space_group_name_H-M   'P 1'
#
loop_
_entity.id
_entity.type
_entity.pdbx_description
1 polymer ?
#
loop_
_entity_poly.entity_id
_entity_poly.type
_entity_poly.pdbx_seq_one_letter_code
_entity_poly.pdbx_strand_id
1 'polypeptide(L)'
;TSLDELVDQTALFMHRIHKELPDSMRERIETYYLKEDVLINKKVLLVDDDVRNLFALTTALERFGLDVISAESGHEAIEILNENPKIDIVLMDIMMPELDGYETMKIIRKKEKHKDLTIIAVTAKAMKGDRQRCIESGASDYITKPVNVEQLSSLMRVWLK
;
A
#
# COMPACT_ATOMS: atom_id res chain seq x y z
N THR A 1 -9.32 -8.26 18.09
CA THR A 1 -9.48 -6.87 18.60
C THR A 1 -8.47 -6.53 19.67
N SER A 2 -8.35 -7.33 20.72
CA SER A 2 -7.42 -7.03 21.82
C SER A 2 -5.95 -7.13 21.45
N LEU A 3 -5.58 -8.04 20.54
CA LEU A 3 -4.20 -8.23 20.11
C LEU A 3 -3.76 -7.10 19.15
N ASP A 4 -4.62 -6.70 18.24
CA ASP A 4 -4.37 -5.61 17.31
C ASP A 4 -4.30 -4.26 18.01
N GLU A 5 -5.18 -4.02 19.01
CA GLU A 5 -5.11 -2.85 19.90
C GLU A 5 -3.81 -2.84 20.72
N LEU A 6 -3.38 -3.99 21.21
CA LEU A 6 -2.14 -4.12 21.97
C LEU A 6 -0.92 -3.82 21.08
N VAL A 7 -0.92 -4.30 19.85
CA VAL A 7 0.15 -4.03 18.88
C VAL A 7 0.18 -2.54 18.52
N ASP A 8 -0.97 -1.90 18.28
CA ASP A 8 -1.06 -0.48 18.00
C ASP A 8 -0.62 0.38 19.18
N GLN A 9 -1.03 0.04 20.41
CA GLN A 9 -0.60 0.73 21.61
C GLN A 9 0.89 0.54 21.87
N THR A 10 1.42 -0.65 21.60
CA THR A 10 2.86 -0.94 21.73
C THR A 10 3.65 -0.16 20.70
N ALA A 11 3.17 -0.05 19.45
CA ALA A 11 3.79 0.76 18.41
C ALA A 11 3.82 2.24 18.77
N LEU A 12 2.70 2.79 19.31
CA LEU A 12 2.63 4.17 19.79
C LEU A 12 3.56 4.42 20.98
N PHE A 13 3.62 3.49 21.91
CA PHE A 13 4.52 3.55 23.07
C PHE A 13 5.99 3.53 22.63
N MET A 14 6.34 2.66 21.71
CA MET A 14 7.69 2.57 21.14
C MET A 14 8.05 3.81 20.34
N HIS A 15 7.10 4.42 19.66
CA HIS A 15 7.32 5.68 18.94
C HIS A 15 7.64 6.85 19.89
N ARG A 16 7.04 6.89 21.08
CA ARG A 16 7.36 7.87 22.12
C ARG A 16 8.74 7.64 22.72
N ILE A 17 9.09 6.40 23.06
CA ILE A 17 10.41 6.03 23.61
C ILE A 17 11.51 6.28 22.57
N HIS A 18 11.23 6.06 21.30
CA HIS A 18 12.16 6.24 20.19
C HIS A 18 12.77 7.65 20.13
N LYS A 19 12.03 8.66 20.55
CA LYS A 19 12.53 10.05 20.61
C LYS A 19 13.53 10.32 21.75
N GLU A 20 13.52 9.46 22.77
CA GLU A 20 14.34 9.63 23.98
C GLU A 20 15.57 8.72 24.02
N LEU A 21 15.69 7.79 23.04
CA LEU A 21 16.79 6.83 22.99
C LEU A 21 18.03 7.33 22.24
N PRO A 22 19.23 6.89 22.62
CA PRO A 22 20.45 7.12 21.84
C PRO A 22 20.35 6.53 20.42
N ASP A 23 20.97 7.19 19.43
CA ASP A 23 20.87 6.78 18.02
C ASP A 23 21.27 5.33 17.77
N SER A 24 22.28 4.83 18.47
CA SER A 24 22.73 3.44 18.37
C SER A 24 21.69 2.41 18.82
N MET A 25 20.86 2.76 19.81
CA MET A 25 19.76 1.92 20.27
C MET A 25 18.55 2.00 19.35
N ARG A 26 18.30 3.19 18.75
CA ARG A 26 17.25 3.37 17.75
C ARG A 26 17.47 2.45 16.54
N GLU A 27 18.67 2.46 15.98
CA GLU A 27 19.02 1.59 14.84
C GLU A 27 18.83 0.12 15.14
N ARG A 28 19.17 -0.33 16.35
CA ARG A 28 18.99 -1.74 16.78
C ARG A 28 17.52 -2.12 16.89
N ILE A 29 16.70 -1.24 17.47
CA ILE A 29 15.26 -1.46 17.63
C ILE A 29 14.59 -1.44 16.26
N GLU A 30 14.91 -0.49 15.42
CA GLU A 30 14.40 -0.44 14.04
C GLU A 30 14.77 -1.69 13.26
N THR A 31 16.01 -2.15 13.35
CA THR A 31 16.47 -3.38 12.69
C THR A 31 15.73 -4.61 13.22
N TYR A 32 15.48 -4.69 14.52
CA TYR A 32 14.75 -5.80 15.13
C TYR A 32 13.29 -5.84 14.68
N TYR A 33 12.59 -4.69 14.71
CA TYR A 33 11.20 -4.59 14.26
C TYR A 33 11.06 -4.83 12.75
N LEU A 34 11.99 -4.33 11.95
CA LEU A 34 12.01 -4.58 10.51
C LEU A 34 12.14 -6.06 10.18
N LYS A 35 12.88 -6.85 10.97
CA LYS A 35 13.05 -8.30 10.73
C LYS A 35 11.78 -9.12 10.94
N GLU A 36 10.87 -8.66 11.79
CA GLU A 36 9.61 -9.36 12.10
C GLU A 36 8.40 -8.76 11.39
N ASP A 37 8.57 -7.65 10.66
CA ASP A 37 7.47 -7.00 9.97
C ASP A 37 7.04 -7.82 8.75
N VAL A 38 5.72 -8.04 8.62
CA VAL A 38 5.13 -8.76 7.49
C VAL A 38 5.37 -8.06 6.16
N LEU A 39 5.66 -6.74 6.17
CA LEU A 39 5.89 -5.95 4.97
C LEU A 39 7.25 -6.21 4.31
N ILE A 40 8.23 -6.72 5.05
CA ILE A 40 9.58 -6.92 4.53
C ILE A 40 9.55 -7.89 3.35
N ASN A 41 10.18 -7.49 2.24
CA ASN A 41 10.27 -8.25 0.99
C ASN A 41 8.94 -8.47 0.25
N LYS A 42 7.85 -7.89 0.72
CA LYS A 42 6.59 -7.91 -0.03
C LYS A 42 6.69 -7.01 -1.26
N LYS A 43 6.13 -7.47 -2.37
CA LYS A 43 6.15 -6.74 -3.64
C LYS A 43 4.90 -5.89 -3.78
N VAL A 44 5.10 -4.60 -3.97
CA VAL A 44 4.04 -3.60 -4.16
C VAL A 44 4.09 -3.07 -5.59
N LEU A 45 2.97 -3.12 -6.28
CA LEU A 45 2.80 -2.39 -7.53
C LEU A 45 2.13 -1.05 -7.20
N LEU A 46 2.84 0.03 -7.41
CA LEU A 46 2.35 1.39 -7.18
C LEU A 46 1.97 2.02 -8.53
N VAL A 47 0.70 2.37 -8.69
CA VAL A 47 0.16 2.91 -9.93
C VAL A 47 -0.33 4.34 -9.72
N ASP A 48 0.31 5.30 -10.37
CA ASP A 48 -0.05 6.72 -10.33
C ASP A 48 0.52 7.40 -11.58
N ASP A 49 -0.23 8.28 -12.20
CA ASP A 49 0.21 9.04 -13.37
C ASP A 49 1.14 10.22 -13.04
N ASP A 50 1.19 10.63 -11.77
CA ASP A 50 2.10 11.67 -11.30
C ASP A 50 3.42 11.05 -10.82
N VAL A 51 4.48 11.28 -11.59
CA VAL A 51 5.84 10.77 -11.30
C VAL A 51 6.36 11.25 -9.94
N ARG A 52 5.97 12.44 -9.49
CA ARG A 52 6.36 12.98 -8.18
C ARG A 52 5.74 12.18 -7.04
N ASN A 53 4.47 11.80 -7.17
CA ASN A 53 3.79 10.93 -6.22
C ASN A 53 4.41 9.54 -6.20
N LEU A 54 4.72 8.97 -7.35
CA LEU A 54 5.42 7.69 -7.46
C LEU A 54 6.76 7.71 -6.73
N PHE A 55 7.55 8.74 -6.95
CA PHE A 55 8.86 8.89 -6.29
C PHE A 55 8.72 9.01 -4.77
N ALA A 56 7.83 9.88 -4.30
CA ALA A 56 7.62 10.13 -2.89
C ALA A 56 7.13 8.88 -2.14
N LEU A 57 6.13 8.19 -2.69
CA LEU A 57 5.58 6.97 -2.09
C LEU A 57 6.55 5.80 -2.17
N THR A 58 7.26 5.64 -3.27
CA THR A 58 8.29 4.59 -3.42
C THR A 58 9.37 4.74 -2.35
N THR A 59 9.90 5.96 -2.18
CA THR A 59 10.92 6.25 -1.16
C THR A 59 10.39 5.93 0.25
N ALA A 60 9.16 6.34 0.54
CA ALA A 60 8.54 6.11 1.84
C ALA A 60 8.30 4.61 2.11
N LEU A 61 7.80 3.88 1.12
CA LEU A 61 7.48 2.45 1.25
C LEU A 61 8.75 1.58 1.32
N GLU A 62 9.80 1.93 0.63
CA GLU A 62 11.09 1.23 0.71
C GLU A 62 11.68 1.25 2.11
N ARG A 63 11.40 2.28 2.90
CA ARG A 63 11.81 2.35 4.31
C ARG A 63 11.20 1.26 5.17
N PHE A 64 10.04 0.74 4.80
CA PHE A 64 9.39 -0.40 5.47
C PHE A 64 9.87 -1.76 4.96
N GLY A 65 10.87 -1.77 4.07
CA GLY A 65 11.42 -3.01 3.51
C GLY A 65 10.61 -3.58 2.35
N LEU A 66 9.67 -2.81 1.80
CA LEU A 66 8.87 -3.21 0.64
C LEU A 66 9.69 -3.11 -0.65
N ASP A 67 9.45 -4.04 -1.56
CA ASP A 67 9.97 -4.01 -2.92
C ASP A 67 8.92 -3.36 -3.83
N VAL A 68 9.18 -2.13 -4.28
CA VAL A 68 8.21 -1.32 -5.01
C VAL A 68 8.50 -1.34 -6.51
N ILE A 69 7.49 -1.72 -7.27
CA ILE A 69 7.46 -1.59 -8.73
C ILE A 69 6.45 -0.50 -9.06
N SER A 70 6.83 0.46 -9.90
CA SER A 70 5.96 1.57 -10.27
C SER A 70 5.40 1.44 -11.70
N ALA A 71 4.17 1.91 -11.88
CA ALA A 71 3.51 2.04 -13.16
C ALA A 71 2.89 3.44 -13.28
N GLU A 72 3.01 4.05 -14.44
CA GLU A 72 2.51 5.41 -14.70
C GLU A 72 1.11 5.43 -15.33
N SER A 73 0.57 4.25 -15.65
CA SER A 73 -0.74 4.12 -16.28
C SER A 73 -1.41 2.80 -15.91
N GLY A 74 -2.72 2.71 -16.12
CA GLY A 74 -3.48 1.48 -15.95
C GLY A 74 -3.02 0.37 -16.90
N HIS A 75 -2.71 0.71 -18.13
CA HIS A 75 -2.19 -0.23 -19.12
C HIS A 75 -0.86 -0.84 -18.69
N GLU A 76 0.06 -0.02 -18.23
CA GLU A 76 1.37 -0.46 -17.74
C GLU A 76 1.20 -1.36 -16.49
N ALA A 77 0.30 -1.01 -15.60
CA ALA A 77 -0.01 -1.82 -14.41
C ALA A 77 -0.48 -3.24 -14.80
N ILE A 78 -1.36 -3.34 -15.77
CA ILE A 78 -1.86 -4.63 -16.27
C ILE A 78 -0.75 -5.47 -16.89
N GLU A 79 0.12 -4.86 -17.68
CA GLU A 79 1.29 -5.54 -18.26
C GLU A 79 2.25 -6.07 -17.20
N ILE A 80 2.55 -5.24 -16.20
CA ILE A 80 3.44 -5.62 -15.08
C ILE A 80 2.85 -6.80 -14.30
N LEU A 81 1.55 -6.78 -14.02
CA LEU A 81 0.87 -7.88 -13.32
C LEU A 81 0.89 -9.18 -14.11
N ASN A 82 0.81 -9.10 -15.43
CA ASN A 82 0.90 -10.28 -16.30
C ASN A 82 2.29 -10.91 -16.31
N GLU A 83 3.33 -10.08 -16.24
CA GLU A 83 4.73 -10.51 -16.25
C GLU A 83 5.24 -10.88 -14.85
N ASN A 84 4.66 -10.33 -13.79
CA ASN A 84 5.08 -10.53 -12.40
C ASN A 84 3.96 -11.12 -11.56
N PRO A 85 3.75 -12.43 -11.59
CA PRO A 85 2.66 -13.07 -10.84
C PRO A 85 2.84 -13.06 -9.31
N LYS A 86 3.99 -12.61 -8.82
CA LYS A 86 4.33 -12.58 -7.39
C LYS A 86 4.08 -11.24 -6.71
N ILE A 87 3.38 -10.31 -7.34
CA ILE A 87 3.00 -9.05 -6.70
C ILE A 87 2.00 -9.35 -5.57
N ASP A 88 2.30 -8.87 -4.38
CA ASP A 88 1.52 -9.14 -3.17
C ASP A 88 0.37 -8.14 -2.98
N ILE A 89 0.58 -6.89 -3.38
CA ILE A 89 -0.39 -5.82 -3.20
C ILE A 89 -0.25 -4.75 -4.29
N VAL A 90 -1.36 -4.16 -4.68
CA VAL A 90 -1.43 -3.04 -5.63
C VAL A 90 -1.97 -1.80 -4.94
N LEU A 91 -1.31 -0.67 -5.11
CA LEU A 91 -1.81 0.65 -4.75
C LEU A 91 -2.23 1.34 -6.04
N MET A 92 -3.53 1.54 -6.21
CA MET A 92 -4.12 2.01 -7.47
C MET A 92 -4.69 3.41 -7.34
N ASP A 93 -4.07 4.39 -7.98
CA ASP A 93 -4.65 5.72 -8.11
C ASP A 93 -5.92 5.64 -8.99
N ILE A 94 -6.97 6.32 -8.55
CA ILE A 94 -8.25 6.32 -9.27
C ILE A 94 -8.25 7.31 -10.42
N MET A 95 -7.70 8.51 -10.19
CA MET A 95 -7.75 9.61 -11.17
C MET A 95 -6.55 9.57 -12.11
N MET A 96 -6.66 8.78 -13.17
CA MET A 96 -5.65 8.69 -14.22
C MET A 96 -6.26 8.94 -15.60
N PRO A 97 -5.51 9.55 -16.56
CA PRO A 97 -5.98 9.75 -17.91
C PRO A 97 -6.09 8.42 -18.68
N GLU A 98 -6.93 8.41 -19.70
CA GLU A 98 -7.23 7.28 -20.60
C GLU A 98 -7.94 6.12 -19.87
N LEU A 99 -7.20 5.33 -19.10
CA LEU A 99 -7.73 4.23 -18.31
C LEU A 99 -7.64 4.59 -16.82
N ASP A 100 -8.75 4.93 -16.20
CA ASP A 100 -8.79 5.28 -14.78
C ASP A 100 -8.62 4.05 -13.87
N GLY A 101 -8.49 4.29 -12.56
CA GLY A 101 -8.29 3.22 -11.59
C GLY A 101 -9.46 2.24 -11.50
N TYR A 102 -10.69 2.71 -11.65
CA TYR A 102 -11.88 1.85 -11.64
C TYR A 102 -11.86 0.86 -12.80
N GLU A 103 -11.63 1.35 -14.01
CA GLU A 103 -11.55 0.52 -15.22
C GLU A 103 -10.38 -0.47 -15.14
N THR A 104 -9.23 0.00 -14.65
CA THR A 104 -8.04 -0.82 -14.48
C THR A 104 -8.30 -2.00 -13.53
N MET A 105 -8.92 -1.72 -12.37
CA MET A 105 -9.25 -2.76 -11.40
C MET A 105 -10.24 -3.79 -11.97
N LYS A 106 -11.24 -3.35 -12.70
CA LYS A 106 -12.19 -4.25 -13.36
C LYS A 106 -11.50 -5.20 -14.35
N ILE A 107 -10.55 -4.70 -15.13
CA ILE A 107 -9.77 -5.50 -16.06
C ILE A 107 -8.90 -6.51 -15.31
N ILE A 108 -8.23 -6.08 -14.24
CA ILE A 108 -7.40 -6.96 -13.41
C ILE A 108 -8.22 -8.11 -12.83
N ARG A 109 -9.41 -7.81 -12.31
CA ARG A 109 -10.29 -8.81 -11.68
C ARG A 109 -10.89 -9.82 -12.65
N LYS A 110 -10.92 -9.55 -13.94
CA LYS A 110 -11.37 -10.52 -14.96
C LYS A 110 -10.47 -11.73 -15.07
N LYS A 111 -9.20 -11.63 -14.66
CA LYS A 111 -8.26 -12.74 -14.68
C LYS A 111 -8.35 -13.54 -13.39
N GLU A 112 -8.56 -14.85 -13.50
CA GLU A 112 -8.70 -15.76 -12.36
C GLU A 112 -7.49 -15.69 -11.41
N LYS A 113 -6.27 -15.57 -11.96
CA LYS A 113 -5.05 -15.47 -11.18
C LYS A 113 -4.94 -14.22 -10.29
N HIS A 114 -5.75 -13.19 -10.56
CA HIS A 114 -5.79 -11.93 -9.81
C HIS A 114 -7.06 -11.75 -8.99
N LYS A 115 -7.86 -12.79 -8.86
CA LYS A 115 -9.11 -12.76 -8.12
C LYS A 115 -8.94 -12.38 -6.65
N ASP A 116 -7.90 -12.89 -6.00
CA ASP A 116 -7.62 -12.67 -4.58
C ASP A 116 -6.49 -11.64 -4.33
N LEU A 117 -6.00 -10.99 -5.38
CA LEU A 117 -4.98 -9.96 -5.27
C LEU A 117 -5.49 -8.78 -4.44
N THR A 118 -4.72 -8.37 -3.44
CA THR A 118 -5.06 -7.20 -2.64
C THR A 118 -4.81 -5.93 -3.44
N ILE A 119 -5.86 -5.12 -3.64
CA ILE A 119 -5.79 -3.83 -4.32
C ILE A 119 -6.34 -2.76 -3.38
N ILE A 120 -5.51 -1.79 -3.04
CA ILE A 120 -5.91 -0.61 -2.27
C ILE A 120 -6.07 0.56 -3.23
N ALA A 121 -7.29 1.08 -3.33
CA ALA A 121 -7.57 2.26 -4.13
C ALA A 121 -7.09 3.52 -3.41
N VAL A 122 -6.45 4.42 -4.15
CA VAL A 122 -6.01 5.72 -3.64
C VAL A 122 -6.87 6.79 -4.31
N THR A 123 -7.71 7.45 -3.55
CA THR A 123 -8.70 8.39 -4.06
C THR A 123 -8.58 9.78 -3.42
N ALA A 124 -8.84 10.83 -4.21
CA ALA A 124 -8.92 12.19 -3.70
C ALA A 124 -10.27 12.49 -3.01
N LYS A 125 -11.26 11.61 -3.17
CA LYS A 125 -12.62 11.82 -2.67
C LYS A 125 -12.99 10.79 -1.60
N ALA A 126 -13.47 11.28 -0.48
CA ALA A 126 -13.84 10.46 0.69
C ALA A 126 -15.36 10.32 0.87
N MET A 127 -16.17 10.65 -0.13
CA MET A 127 -17.63 10.56 -0.05
C MET A 127 -18.09 9.10 -0.09
N LYS A 128 -19.20 8.81 0.57
CA LYS A 128 -19.76 7.45 0.71
C LYS A 128 -19.95 6.74 -0.64
N GLY A 129 -20.35 7.46 -1.69
CA GLY A 129 -20.52 6.90 -3.03
C GLY A 129 -19.21 6.50 -3.70
N ASP A 130 -18.13 7.22 -3.44
CA ASP A 130 -16.79 6.93 -3.99
C ASP A 130 -16.19 5.68 -3.37
N ARG A 131 -16.38 5.48 -2.07
CA ARG A 131 -15.98 4.25 -1.36
C ARG A 131 -16.65 3.03 -1.96
N GLN A 132 -17.96 3.08 -2.12
CA GLN A 132 -18.73 1.97 -2.69
C GLN A 132 -18.28 1.69 -4.11
N ARG A 133 -18.04 2.71 -4.92
CA ARG A 133 -17.54 2.57 -6.28
C ARG A 133 -16.17 1.90 -6.35
N CYS A 134 -15.26 2.24 -5.43
CA CYS A 134 -13.96 1.56 -5.31
C CYS A 134 -14.12 0.06 -5.08
N ILE A 135 -14.92 -0.31 -4.10
CA ILE A 135 -15.14 -1.72 -3.74
C ILE A 135 -15.86 -2.49 -4.86
N GLU A 136 -16.88 -1.92 -5.45
CA GLU A 136 -17.60 -2.51 -6.59
C GLU A 136 -16.71 -2.71 -7.82
N SER A 137 -15.72 -1.83 -8.00
CA SER A 137 -14.77 -1.93 -9.11
C SER A 137 -13.67 -2.98 -8.87
N GLY A 138 -13.56 -3.52 -7.67
CA GLY A 138 -12.64 -4.59 -7.35
C GLY A 138 -11.57 -4.25 -6.31
N ALA A 139 -11.62 -3.06 -5.69
CA ALA A 139 -10.70 -2.72 -4.61
C ALA A 139 -10.97 -3.56 -3.36
N SER A 140 -9.91 -4.00 -2.71
CA SER A 140 -9.98 -4.66 -1.41
C SER A 140 -10.25 -3.66 -0.29
N ASP A 141 -9.66 -2.48 -0.42
CA ASP A 141 -9.81 -1.37 0.51
C ASP A 141 -9.49 -0.06 -0.21
N TYR A 142 -9.56 1.06 0.51
CA TYR A 142 -9.25 2.37 -0.05
C TYR A 142 -8.56 3.26 0.97
N ILE A 143 -7.82 4.24 0.48
CA ILE A 143 -7.21 5.29 1.28
C ILE A 143 -7.38 6.62 0.54
N THR A 144 -7.56 7.71 1.29
CA THR A 144 -7.77 9.04 0.71
C THR A 144 -6.46 9.83 0.62
N LYS A 145 -6.34 10.65 -0.43
CA LYS A 145 -5.25 11.62 -0.58
C LYS A 145 -5.49 12.84 0.33
N PRO A 146 -4.45 13.45 0.91
CA PRO A 146 -3.02 13.07 0.83
C PRO A 146 -2.75 11.79 1.59
N VAL A 147 -1.90 10.93 1.04
CA VAL A 147 -1.59 9.62 1.64
C VAL A 147 -0.74 9.81 2.88
N ASN A 148 -1.27 9.37 4.03
CA ASN A 148 -0.49 9.23 5.25
C ASN A 148 0.22 7.87 5.22
N VAL A 149 1.55 7.88 5.15
CA VAL A 149 2.36 6.66 4.98
C VAL A 149 2.22 5.70 6.16
N GLU A 150 2.09 6.22 7.38
CA GLU A 150 1.88 5.39 8.57
C GLU A 150 0.52 4.68 8.53
N GLN A 151 -0.52 5.40 8.15
CA GLN A 151 -1.85 4.83 7.96
C GLN A 151 -1.85 3.79 6.85
N LEU A 152 -1.19 4.07 5.73
CA LEU A 152 -1.05 3.15 4.61
C LEU A 152 -0.31 1.89 5.03
N SER A 153 0.80 2.00 5.74
CA SER A 153 1.57 0.85 6.22
C SER A 153 0.75 -0.04 7.16
N SER A 154 -0.03 0.56 8.05
CA SER A 154 -0.94 -0.17 8.95
C SER A 154 -2.02 -0.94 8.16
N LEU A 155 -2.60 -0.30 7.15
CA LEU A 155 -3.60 -0.91 6.28
C LEU A 155 -3.00 -2.08 5.49
N MET A 156 -1.80 -1.92 4.96
CA MET A 156 -1.08 -2.97 4.24
C MET A 156 -0.79 -4.17 5.14
N ARG A 157 -0.41 -3.95 6.40
CA ARG A 157 -0.17 -5.03 7.37
C ARG A 157 -1.43 -5.85 7.65
N VAL A 158 -2.59 -5.21 7.69
CA VAL A 158 -3.89 -5.90 7.87
C VAL A 158 -4.14 -6.86 6.70
N TRP A 159 -3.88 -6.43 5.48
CA TRP A 159 -4.17 -7.23 4.28
C TRP A 159 -3.10 -8.27 3.93
N LEU A 160 -1.86 -8.07 4.37
CA LEU A 160 -0.72 -8.93 4.02
C LEU A 160 -0.34 -9.95 5.11
N LYS A 161 -1.12 -10.04 6.15
CA LYS A 161 -0.93 -11.07 7.18
C LYS A 161 -1.03 -12.49 6.65
#